data_569425c96ba6a5943b199755eaee61c5
#
_entry.id   569425c96ba6a5943b199755eaee61c5
#
_cell.length_a   1.000
_cell.length_b   1.000
_cell.length_c   1.000
_cell.angle_alpha   90.00
_cell.angle_beta   90.00
_cell.angle_gamma   90.00
#
_symmetry.space_group_name_H-M   'P 1'
#
loop_
_entity.id
_entity.type
_entity.pdbx_description
1 polymer ?
#
loop_
_entity_poly.entity_id
_entity_poly.type
_entity_poly.pdbx_seq_one_letter_code
_entity_poly.pdbx_strand_id
1 'polypeptide(L)'
;MCSYIVEKAALVGSAKGRKGWMRIDTAHVYFDHPYYSTLDHVLAIDFTNEGEGGRDRVAVELSADSARALVTRILAALASGEVAHSGEAVTESAAAA
;
A
#
# COMPACT_ATOMS: atom_id res chain seq x y z
N MET A 1 19.02 -7.42 -13.14
CA MET A 1 18.88 -8.38 -12.04
C MET A 1 17.75 -7.98 -11.11
N CYS A 2 16.88 -8.90 -10.87
CA CYS A 2 15.76 -8.62 -9.99
C CYS A 2 16.18 -8.65 -8.52
N SER A 3 15.59 -7.76 -7.74
CA SER A 3 15.78 -7.77 -6.30
C SER A 3 14.93 -8.87 -5.70
N TYR A 4 15.50 -9.62 -4.78
CA TYR A 4 14.74 -10.60 -4.02
C TYR A 4 14.30 -10.06 -2.66
N ILE A 5 14.59 -8.79 -2.41
CA ILE A 5 14.19 -8.13 -1.17
C ILE A 5 12.78 -7.61 -1.32
N VAL A 6 11.89 -8.11 -0.50
CA VAL A 6 10.49 -7.67 -0.46
C VAL A 6 10.21 -7.21 0.96
N GLU A 7 9.79 -5.96 1.07
CA GLU A 7 9.33 -5.42 2.35
C GLU A 7 7.85 -5.71 2.49
N LYS A 8 7.45 -6.18 3.65
CA LYS A 8 6.05 -6.46 3.93
C LYS A 8 5.52 -5.56 5.01
N ALA A 9 4.29 -5.11 4.83
CA ALA A 9 3.57 -4.38 5.85
C ALA A 9 2.24 -5.07 6.11
N ALA A 10 1.93 -5.28 7.39
CA ALA A 10 0.61 -5.73 7.78
C ALA A 10 -0.31 -4.51 7.73
N LEU A 11 -1.46 -4.67 7.12
CA LEU A 11 -2.40 -3.58 6.89
C LEU A 11 -3.77 -3.91 7.46
N VAL A 12 -4.47 -2.87 7.81
CA VAL A 12 -5.90 -2.94 8.07
C VAL A 12 -6.54 -1.93 7.13
N GLY A 13 -7.21 -2.43 6.10
CA GLY A 13 -7.78 -1.54 5.12
C GLY A 13 -8.53 -2.27 4.04
N SER A 14 -8.90 -1.52 3.03
CA SER A 14 -9.61 -2.04 1.87
C SER A 14 -9.11 -1.34 0.63
N ALA A 15 -9.27 -2.01 -0.50
CA ALA A 15 -8.90 -1.47 -1.80
C ALA A 15 -10.03 -1.74 -2.78
N LYS A 16 -10.21 -0.85 -3.72
CA LYS A 16 -11.21 -1.05 -4.76
C LYS A 16 -10.52 -1.55 -6.00
N GLY A 17 -10.87 -2.73 -6.40
CA GLY A 17 -10.41 -3.33 -7.63
C GLY A 17 -11.51 -3.38 -8.66
N ARG A 18 -11.28 -4.15 -9.70
CA ARG A 18 -12.21 -4.28 -10.82
C ARG A 18 -13.55 -4.89 -10.42
N LYS A 19 -13.51 -5.80 -9.45
CA LYS A 19 -14.70 -6.50 -8.96
C LYS A 19 -15.37 -5.80 -7.77
N GLY A 20 -14.92 -4.59 -7.45
CA GLY A 20 -15.43 -3.84 -6.31
C GLY A 20 -14.43 -3.77 -5.17
N TRP A 21 -14.92 -3.51 -3.98
CA TRP A 21 -14.08 -3.38 -2.81
C TRP A 21 -13.65 -4.74 -2.28
N MET A 22 -12.40 -4.82 -1.86
CA MET A 22 -11.88 -5.99 -1.20
C MET A 22 -11.11 -5.57 0.06
N ARG A 23 -11.11 -6.40 1.06
CA ARG A 23 -10.29 -6.19 2.23
C ARG A 23 -8.83 -6.51 1.87
N ILE A 24 -7.91 -5.70 2.36
CA ILE A 24 -6.49 -5.98 2.23
C ILE A 24 -5.86 -6.07 3.61
N ASP A 25 -4.94 -6.97 3.78
CA ASP A 25 -4.25 -7.14 5.05
C ASP A 25 -2.72 -7.13 4.92
N THR A 26 -2.22 -7.08 3.70
CA THR A 26 -0.77 -7.10 3.45
C THR A 26 -0.41 -6.23 2.27
N ALA A 27 0.68 -5.51 2.39
CA ALA A 27 1.34 -4.88 1.25
C ALA A 27 2.71 -5.51 1.08
N HIS A 28 3.03 -5.89 -0.15
CA HIS A 28 4.36 -6.34 -0.54
C HIS A 28 5.00 -5.20 -1.34
N VAL A 29 6.11 -4.68 -0.85
CA VAL A 29 6.78 -3.53 -1.44
C VAL A 29 8.16 -3.95 -1.91
N TYR A 30 8.46 -3.71 -3.16
CA TYR A 30 9.76 -4.09 -3.72
C TYR A 30 10.15 -3.16 -4.85
N PHE A 31 11.44 -3.15 -5.19
CA PHE A 31 11.98 -2.34 -6.27
C PHE A 31 12.56 -3.28 -7.32
N ASP A 32 11.99 -3.29 -8.51
CA ASP A 32 12.33 -4.30 -9.49
C ASP A 32 11.97 -3.82 -10.90
N HIS A 33 12.19 -4.67 -11.88
CA HIS A 33 11.74 -4.42 -13.24
C HIS A 33 10.22 -4.34 -13.28
N PRO A 34 9.66 -3.41 -14.05
CA PRO A 34 8.21 -3.27 -14.12
C PRO A 34 7.58 -4.42 -14.88
N TYR A 35 6.34 -4.67 -14.53
CA TYR A 35 5.51 -5.61 -15.27
C TYR A 35 4.84 -4.93 -16.46
N TYR A 36 4.38 -3.71 -16.27
CA TYR A 36 3.61 -2.98 -17.27
C TYR A 36 4.27 -1.66 -17.70
N SER A 37 4.81 -0.91 -16.75
CA SER A 37 5.40 0.40 -16.99
C SER A 37 6.56 0.33 -17.99
N THR A 38 6.82 1.43 -18.67
CA THR A 38 7.97 1.53 -19.58
C THR A 38 9.26 1.98 -18.90
N LEU A 39 9.21 2.19 -17.59
CA LEU A 39 10.39 2.54 -16.81
C LEU A 39 11.32 1.33 -16.68
N ASP A 40 12.61 1.60 -16.46
CA ASP A 40 13.58 0.53 -16.30
C ASP A 40 13.40 -0.21 -14.98
N HIS A 41 13.19 0.55 -13.89
CA HIS A 41 12.89 0.00 -12.58
C HIS A 41 11.76 0.78 -11.94
N VAL A 42 10.96 0.10 -11.14
CA VAL A 42 9.81 0.72 -10.46
C VAL A 42 9.77 0.29 -9.01
N LEU A 43 9.16 1.14 -8.20
CA LEU A 43 8.69 0.76 -6.87
C LEU A 43 7.33 0.09 -7.06
N ALA A 44 7.26 -1.17 -6.75
CA ALA A 44 6.04 -1.95 -6.91
C ALA A 44 5.40 -2.21 -5.56
N ILE A 45 4.08 -2.13 -5.51
CA ILE A 45 3.32 -2.47 -4.32
C ILE A 45 2.21 -3.41 -4.73
N ASP A 46 2.15 -4.57 -4.09
CA ASP A 46 1.04 -5.50 -4.25
C ASP A 46 0.24 -5.50 -2.95
N PHE A 47 -1.01 -5.08 -3.03
CA PHE A 47 -1.94 -5.15 -1.90
C PHE A 47 -2.73 -6.43 -2.02
N THR A 48 -2.71 -7.24 -0.98
CA THR A 48 -3.33 -8.56 -1.00
C THR A 48 -4.15 -8.81 0.26
N ASN A 49 -4.98 -9.83 0.20
CA ASN A 49 -5.63 -10.38 1.38
C ASN A 49 -5.07 -11.79 1.59
N GLU A 50 -4.01 -11.89 2.36
CA GLU A 50 -3.35 -13.16 2.62
C GLU A 50 -4.23 -14.10 3.43
N GLY A 51 -5.09 -13.54 4.27
CA GLY A 51 -6.04 -14.33 5.05
C GLY A 51 -7.04 -15.09 4.18
N GLU A 52 -7.26 -14.65 2.94
CA GLU A 52 -8.14 -15.31 1.99
C GLU A 52 -7.37 -15.93 0.83
N GLY A 53 -6.10 -16.22 1.04
CA GLY A 53 -5.27 -16.93 0.08
C GLY A 53 -4.49 -16.07 -0.89
N GLY A 54 -4.63 -14.76 -0.82
CA GLY A 54 -3.84 -13.82 -1.62
C GLY A 54 -4.09 -13.87 -3.12
N ARG A 55 -5.22 -14.42 -3.57
CA ARG A 55 -5.52 -14.55 -4.99
C ARG A 55 -5.85 -13.24 -5.67
N ASP A 56 -6.65 -12.42 -4.99
CA ASP A 56 -7.00 -11.11 -5.50
C ASP A 56 -5.97 -10.11 -4.99
N ARG A 57 -5.54 -9.24 -5.88
CA ARG A 57 -4.56 -8.23 -5.51
C ARG A 57 -4.77 -6.95 -6.29
N VAL A 58 -4.32 -5.86 -5.72
CA VAL A 58 -4.23 -4.58 -6.41
C VAL A 58 -2.75 -4.24 -6.52
N ALA A 59 -2.26 -4.11 -7.72
CA ALA A 59 -0.86 -3.86 -8.00
C ALA A 59 -0.64 -2.42 -8.45
N VAL A 60 0.45 -1.83 -7.97
CA VAL A 60 0.84 -0.47 -8.30
C VAL A 60 2.30 -0.46 -8.70
N GLU A 61 2.60 0.29 -9.76
CA GLU A 61 3.99 0.53 -10.19
C GLU A 61 4.22 2.03 -10.22
N LEU A 62 5.26 2.48 -9.55
CA LEU A 62 5.61 3.90 -9.44
C LEU A 62 7.08 4.10 -9.74
N SER A 63 7.42 5.26 -10.30
CA SER A 63 8.83 5.65 -10.33
C SER A 63 9.33 5.83 -8.90
N ALA A 64 10.64 5.74 -8.70
CA ALA A 64 11.23 5.96 -7.38
C ALA A 64 10.84 7.34 -6.82
N ASP A 65 10.90 8.37 -7.66
CA ASP A 65 10.55 9.72 -7.21
C ASP A 65 9.08 9.86 -6.87
N SER A 66 8.21 9.21 -7.64
CA SER A 66 6.77 9.21 -7.33
C SER A 66 6.49 8.49 -6.02
N ALA A 67 7.20 7.40 -5.77
CA ALA A 67 7.05 6.67 -4.52
C ALA A 67 7.46 7.54 -3.33
N ARG A 68 8.57 8.27 -3.44
CA ARG A 68 9.02 9.19 -2.38
C ARG A 68 8.02 10.32 -2.16
N ALA A 69 7.49 10.87 -3.25
CA ALA A 69 6.47 11.90 -3.14
C ALA A 69 5.22 11.38 -2.45
N LEU A 70 4.81 10.16 -2.76
CA LEU A 70 3.64 9.55 -2.14
C LEU A 70 3.85 9.34 -0.64
N VAL A 71 5.03 8.86 -0.24
CA VAL A 71 5.36 8.69 1.18
C VAL A 71 5.23 10.02 1.93
N THR A 72 5.78 11.08 1.35
CA THR A 72 5.71 12.42 1.94
C THR A 72 4.28 12.88 2.12
N ARG A 73 3.44 12.65 1.12
CA ARG A 73 2.03 13.06 1.18
C ARG A 73 1.23 12.23 2.17
N ILE A 74 1.51 10.95 2.26
CA ILE A 74 0.87 10.07 3.25
C ILE A 74 1.18 10.59 4.66
N LEU A 75 2.45 10.86 4.95
CA LEU A 75 2.85 11.36 6.26
C LEU A 75 2.20 12.71 6.57
N ALA A 76 2.13 13.60 5.58
CA ALA A 76 1.51 14.90 5.76
C ALA A 76 0.00 14.77 6.04
N ALA A 77 -0.68 13.90 5.32
CA ALA A 77 -2.10 13.66 5.52
C ALA A 77 -2.39 13.09 6.90
N LEU A 78 -1.56 12.14 7.34
CA LEU A 78 -1.70 11.56 8.67
C LEU A 78 -1.51 12.61 9.75
N ALA A 79 -0.48 13.44 9.63
CA ALA A 79 -0.22 14.48 10.61
C ALA A 79 -1.39 15.47 10.71
N SER A 80 -1.92 15.91 9.58
CA SER A 80 -3.05 16.83 9.54
C SER A 80 -4.33 16.18 10.06
N GLY A 81 -4.59 14.95 9.65
CA GLY A 81 -5.79 14.23 10.04
C GLY A 81 -5.80 13.87 11.52
N GLU A 82 -4.67 13.45 12.04
CA GLU A 82 -4.54 13.09 13.44
C GLU A 82 -4.69 14.31 14.37
N VAL A 83 -4.21 15.45 13.94
CA VAL A 83 -4.43 16.70 14.69
C VAL A 83 -5.92 17.06 14.70
N ALA A 84 -6.58 16.98 13.56
CA ALA A 84 -8.00 17.32 13.44
C ALA A 84 -8.91 16.30 14.15
N HIS A 85 -8.48 15.03 14.22
CA HIS A 85 -9.30 13.94 14.74
C HIS A 85 -8.60 13.20 15.89
N SER A 86 -7.88 13.92 16.72
CA SER A 86 -7.07 13.32 17.77
C SER A 86 -7.86 12.41 18.70
N GLY A 87 -9.15 12.72 18.93
CA GLY A 87 -10.01 11.88 19.76
C GLY A 87 -10.47 10.59 19.10
N GLU A 88 -10.28 10.45 17.79
CA GLU A 88 -10.73 9.29 17.01
C GLU A 88 -9.62 8.28 16.74
N ALA A 89 -8.36 8.68 16.89
CA ALA A 89 -7.23 7.86 16.50
C ALA A 89 -7.26 6.47 17.12
N VAL A 90 -7.54 6.38 18.42
CA VAL A 90 -7.59 5.10 19.13
C VAL A 90 -8.78 4.26 18.69
N THR A 91 -9.93 4.89 18.53
CA THR A 91 -11.15 4.22 18.08
C THR A 91 -10.98 3.68 16.67
N GLU A 92 -10.39 4.46 15.80
CA GLU A 92 -10.14 4.08 14.42
C GLU A 92 -9.21 2.87 14.35
N SER A 93 -8.15 2.87 15.12
CA SER A 93 -7.24 1.75 15.19
C SER A 93 -7.94 0.47 15.63
N ALA A 94 -8.80 0.54 16.62
CA ALA A 94 -9.58 -0.61 17.10
C ALA A 94 -10.59 -1.07 16.06
N ALA A 95 -11.25 -0.14 15.39
CA ALA A 95 -12.24 -0.49 14.36
C ALA A 95 -11.59 -1.14 13.14
N ALA A 96 -10.38 -0.77 12.84
CA ALA A 96 -9.65 -1.31 11.71
C ALA A 96 -9.17 -2.74 11.95
N ALA A 97 -9.07 -3.14 13.19
CA ALA A 97 -8.73 -4.49 13.52
C ALA A 97 -9.89 -5.42 13.25
#